data_7ac949b5a1a1b76091ff866715943678
#
_entry.id   7ac949b5a1a1b76091ff866715943678
#
_cell.length_a   1.000
_cell.length_b   1.000
_cell.length_c   1.000
_cell.angle_alpha   90.00
_cell.angle_beta   90.00
_cell.angle_gamma   90.00
#
_symmetry.space_group_name_H-M   'P 1'
#
loop_
_entity.id
_entity.type
_entity.pdbx_description
1 polymer ?
#
loop_
_entity_poly.entity_id
_entity_poly.type
_entity_poly.pdbx_seq_one_letter_code
_entity_poly.pdbx_strand_id
1 'polypeptide(L)'
;MNGDWISGGRENLRVLIDYKGSGFPGGQMQDDLLLFSLRPDASPNPLALAVVNFPPIRGKRSLYIHRLSGEAPEDRDVLLDAIEAFARRQGYPVLYLNVMEQEMSYLYSRGFTVSPDCPIAAREVRR
;
A
#
# COMPACT_ATOMS: atom_id res chain seq x y z
N MET A 1 13.54 5.37 19.93
CA MET A 1 12.84 4.41 19.06
C MET A 1 11.70 5.14 18.35
N ASN A 2 11.64 4.99 17.10
CA ASN A 2 10.59 5.62 16.32
C ASN A 2 9.37 4.69 16.20
N GLY A 3 8.27 5.21 15.70
CA GLY A 3 7.03 4.46 15.58
C GLY A 3 7.00 3.43 14.47
N ASP A 4 8.09 3.28 13.74
CA ASP A 4 8.16 2.34 12.62
C ASP A 4 8.60 0.95 13.03
N TRP A 5 8.94 0.77 14.30
CA TRP A 5 9.42 -0.51 14.78
C TRP A 5 8.29 -1.51 14.93
N ILE A 6 8.59 -2.73 14.55
CA ILE A 6 7.69 -3.86 14.67
C ILE A 6 8.16 -4.73 15.83
N SER A 7 7.26 -5.06 16.73
CA SER A 7 7.56 -5.96 17.83
C SER A 7 7.14 -7.39 17.49
N GLY A 8 7.29 -8.31 18.41
CA GLY A 8 6.83 -9.68 18.25
C GLY A 8 7.85 -10.62 17.63
N GLY A 9 9.12 -10.43 17.90
CA GLY A 9 10.18 -11.30 17.44
C GLY A 9 10.71 -10.97 16.05
N ARG A 10 10.20 -9.91 15.46
CA ARG A 10 10.65 -9.44 14.15
C ARG A 10 11.36 -8.12 14.37
N GLU A 11 12.58 -8.22 14.82
CA GLU A 11 13.34 -7.05 15.19
C GLU A 11 13.83 -6.25 14.01
N ASN A 12 13.97 -4.94 14.20
CA ASN A 12 14.64 -4.06 13.27
C ASN A 12 14.01 -4.01 11.90
N LEU A 13 12.67 -4.02 11.87
CA LEU A 13 11.94 -3.83 10.62
C LEU A 13 11.52 -2.38 10.47
N ARG A 14 11.59 -1.88 9.24
CA ARG A 14 11.17 -0.52 8.90
C ARG A 14 10.36 -0.49 7.63
N VAL A 15 9.42 0.44 7.57
CA VAL A 15 8.74 0.75 6.32
C VAL A 15 9.42 1.97 5.71
N LEU A 16 9.91 1.81 4.49
CA LEU A 16 10.49 2.89 3.71
C LEU A 16 9.52 3.30 2.61
N ILE A 17 9.41 4.59 2.40
CA ILE A 17 8.55 5.14 1.36
C ILE A 17 9.43 5.89 0.38
N ASP A 18 9.50 5.42 -0.86
CA ASP A 18 10.24 6.05 -1.93
C ASP A 18 9.29 6.67 -2.93
N TYR A 19 9.52 7.91 -3.25
CA TYR A 19 8.74 8.63 -4.23
C TYR A 19 9.36 8.46 -5.60
N LYS A 20 8.55 8.04 -6.57
CA LYS A 20 8.96 7.87 -7.95
C LYS A 20 8.07 8.74 -8.83
N GLY A 21 8.35 10.03 -8.83
CA GLY A 21 7.64 10.96 -9.67
C GLY A 21 8.07 10.85 -11.12
N SER A 22 7.35 11.56 -12.00
CA SER A 22 7.67 11.58 -13.42
C SER A 22 9.04 12.19 -13.71
N GLY A 23 9.52 13.00 -12.81
CA GLY A 23 10.78 13.70 -13.00
C GLY A 23 10.73 14.84 -14.00
N PHE A 24 9.56 15.12 -14.59
CA PHE A 24 9.41 16.19 -15.55
C PHE A 24 8.71 17.37 -14.90
N PRO A 25 9.18 18.60 -15.17
CA PRO A 25 8.44 19.79 -14.75
C PRO A 25 7.04 19.74 -15.35
N GLY A 26 6.04 19.93 -14.51
CA GLY A 26 4.64 19.85 -14.96
C GLY A 26 4.09 18.44 -15.04
N GLY A 27 4.83 17.43 -14.57
CA GLY A 27 4.30 16.08 -14.47
C GLY A 27 3.05 16.03 -13.61
N GLN A 28 2.10 15.19 -14.00
CA GLN A 28 0.85 15.09 -13.29
C GLN A 28 1.00 14.16 -12.09
N MET A 29 0.35 14.52 -10.99
CA MET A 29 0.41 13.72 -9.77
C MET A 29 -0.10 12.30 -9.96
N GLN A 30 -1.05 12.11 -10.88
CA GLN A 30 -1.59 10.78 -11.15
C GLN A 30 -0.56 9.82 -11.74
N ASP A 31 0.54 10.36 -12.30
CA ASP A 31 1.62 9.56 -12.84
C ASP A 31 2.68 9.23 -11.80
N ASP A 32 2.55 9.79 -10.60
CA ASP A 32 3.50 9.56 -9.53
C ASP A 32 3.30 8.18 -8.93
N LEU A 33 4.40 7.59 -8.54
CA LEU A 33 4.38 6.31 -7.83
C LEU A 33 5.01 6.47 -6.46
N LEU A 34 4.41 5.80 -5.48
CA LEU A 34 5.05 5.62 -4.19
C LEU A 34 5.37 4.14 -4.03
N LEU A 35 6.58 3.87 -3.62
CA LEU A 35 7.01 2.52 -3.33
C LEU A 35 7.15 2.38 -1.82
N PHE A 36 6.30 1.53 -1.24
CA PHE A 36 6.40 1.17 0.16
C PHE A 36 7.15 -0.14 0.26
N SER A 37 8.16 -0.20 1.09
CA SER A 37 8.89 -1.44 1.31
C SER A 37 9.10 -1.70 2.79
N LEU A 38 8.96 -2.96 3.18
CA LEU A 38 9.26 -3.41 4.53
C LEU A 38 10.63 -4.07 4.50
N ARG A 39 11.57 -3.53 5.24
CA ARG A 39 12.95 -3.99 5.21
C ARG A 39 13.49 -4.24 6.61
N PRO A 40 14.23 -5.34 6.81
CA PRO A 40 15.05 -5.47 8.01
C PRO A 40 16.26 -4.55 7.90
N ASP A 41 16.73 -4.04 9.05
CA ASP A 41 17.89 -3.17 9.06
C ASP A 41 19.15 -3.84 8.52
N ALA A 42 19.27 -5.14 8.72
CA ALA A 42 20.48 -5.88 8.37
C ALA A 42 20.49 -6.36 6.91
N SER A 43 19.46 -6.08 6.13
CA SER A 43 19.37 -6.61 4.78
C SER A 43 18.88 -5.55 3.80
N PRO A 44 19.47 -5.47 2.60
CA PRO A 44 18.96 -4.58 1.57
C PRO A 44 17.69 -5.12 0.89
N ASN A 45 17.36 -6.39 1.12
CA ASN A 45 16.24 -7.03 0.43
C ASN A 45 14.95 -6.81 1.20
N PRO A 46 13.90 -6.32 0.54
CA PRO A 46 12.62 -6.13 1.23
C PRO A 46 11.92 -7.44 1.48
N LEU A 47 11.17 -7.50 2.59
CA LEU A 47 10.29 -8.62 2.90
C LEU A 47 8.95 -8.47 2.22
N ALA A 48 8.55 -7.26 1.94
CA ALA A 48 7.30 -6.96 1.25
C ALA A 48 7.43 -5.64 0.51
N LEU A 49 6.67 -5.52 -0.56
CA LEU A 49 6.65 -4.33 -1.40
C LEU A 49 5.23 -3.96 -1.76
N ALA A 50 4.96 -2.68 -1.84
CA ALA A 50 3.70 -2.18 -2.39
C ALA A 50 3.98 -1.00 -3.30
N VAL A 51 3.30 -0.98 -4.44
CA VAL A 51 3.38 0.11 -5.40
C VAL A 51 2.03 0.81 -5.38
N VAL A 52 2.05 2.10 -5.11
CA VAL A 52 0.85 2.92 -4.99
C VAL A 52 0.90 4.03 -6.03
N ASN A 53 -0.20 4.24 -6.73
CA ASN A 53 -0.34 5.36 -7.63
C ASN A 53 -1.69 6.06 -7.38
N PHE A 54 -1.98 7.08 -8.19
CA PHE A 54 -3.11 7.97 -7.88
C PHE A 54 -3.97 8.22 -9.11
N PRO A 55 -4.57 7.15 -9.69
CA PRO A 55 -5.38 7.32 -10.88
C PRO A 55 -6.73 7.95 -10.55
N PRO A 56 -7.41 8.55 -11.53
CA PRO A 56 -8.79 8.95 -11.33
C PRO A 56 -9.68 7.71 -11.35
N ILE A 57 -10.47 7.54 -10.29
CA ILE A 57 -11.47 6.49 -10.21
C ILE A 57 -12.80 7.20 -10.02
N ARG A 58 -13.73 6.95 -10.95
CA ARG A 58 -15.04 7.63 -10.98
C ARG A 58 -14.88 9.16 -10.98
N GLY A 59 -13.88 9.63 -11.73
CA GLY A 59 -13.65 11.05 -11.90
C GLY A 59 -12.94 11.74 -10.74
N LYS A 60 -12.51 10.99 -9.74
CA LYS A 60 -11.81 11.53 -8.56
C LYS A 60 -10.44 10.92 -8.45
N ARG A 61 -9.46 11.74 -8.10
CA ARG A 61 -8.15 11.25 -7.78
C ARG A 61 -8.25 10.30 -6.59
N SER A 62 -7.65 9.12 -6.71
CA SER A 62 -7.80 8.06 -5.72
C SER A 62 -6.46 7.46 -5.38
N LEU A 63 -6.37 6.79 -4.24
CA LEU A 63 -5.19 6.02 -3.87
C LEU A 63 -5.41 4.58 -4.29
N TYR A 64 -4.55 4.08 -5.16
CA TYR A 64 -4.67 2.75 -5.73
C TYR A 64 -3.40 1.96 -5.45
N ILE A 65 -3.55 0.84 -4.76
CA ILE A 65 -2.45 -0.08 -4.50
C ILE A 65 -2.36 -1.00 -5.71
N HIS A 66 -1.45 -0.65 -6.60
CA HIS A 66 -1.28 -1.36 -7.86
C HIS A 66 -0.70 -2.75 -7.63
N ARG A 67 0.19 -2.86 -6.64
CA ARG A 67 0.84 -4.12 -6.30
C ARG A 67 1.07 -4.18 -4.80
N LEU A 68 0.79 -5.34 -4.22
CA LEU A 68 1.10 -5.64 -2.83
C LEU A 68 1.64 -7.05 -2.80
N SER A 69 2.92 -7.21 -2.48
CA SER A 69 3.56 -8.51 -2.51
C SER A 69 4.40 -8.73 -1.26
N GLY A 70 4.55 -9.98 -0.88
CA GLY A 70 5.29 -10.42 0.29
C GLY A 70 4.86 -11.85 0.60
N GLU A 71 5.80 -12.70 0.99
CA GLU A 71 5.48 -14.10 1.26
C GLU A 71 4.56 -14.26 2.47
N ALA A 72 4.83 -13.49 3.53
CA ALA A 72 4.05 -13.61 4.76
C ALA A 72 2.92 -12.59 4.75
N PRO A 73 1.68 -13.01 5.05
CA PRO A 73 0.56 -12.08 5.13
C PRO A 73 0.80 -10.95 6.14
N GLU A 74 1.44 -11.23 7.27
CA GLU A 74 1.71 -10.21 8.28
C GLU A 74 2.63 -9.12 7.76
N ASP A 75 3.50 -9.42 6.81
CA ASP A 75 4.37 -8.41 6.20
C ASP A 75 3.57 -7.48 5.29
N ARG A 76 2.64 -8.05 4.53
CA ARG A 76 1.73 -7.26 3.71
C ARG A 76 0.84 -6.37 4.59
N ASP A 77 0.43 -6.88 5.74
CA ASP A 77 -0.40 -6.12 6.68
C ASP A 77 0.32 -4.87 7.18
N VAL A 78 1.61 -4.98 7.45
CA VAL A 78 2.40 -3.82 7.88
C VAL A 78 2.37 -2.75 6.81
N LEU A 79 2.53 -3.14 5.54
CA LEU A 79 2.47 -2.18 4.43
C LEU A 79 1.07 -1.60 4.27
N LEU A 80 0.02 -2.42 4.40
CA LEU A 80 -1.35 -1.90 4.34
C LEU A 80 -1.60 -0.85 5.42
N ASP A 81 -1.13 -1.10 6.63
CA ASP A 81 -1.29 -0.14 7.72
C ASP A 81 -0.56 1.16 7.42
N ALA A 82 0.64 1.08 6.86
CA ALA A 82 1.42 2.26 6.51
C ALA A 82 0.73 3.04 5.38
N ILE A 83 0.20 2.34 4.39
CA ILE A 83 -0.51 2.97 3.27
C ILE A 83 -1.80 3.63 3.78
N GLU A 84 -2.51 2.95 4.69
CA GLU A 84 -3.73 3.54 5.27
C GLU A 84 -3.41 4.79 6.07
N ALA A 85 -2.34 4.79 6.84
CA ALA A 85 -1.91 5.98 7.58
C ALA A 85 -1.57 7.12 6.63
N PHE A 86 -0.90 6.82 5.53
CA PHE A 86 -0.62 7.80 4.49
C PHE A 86 -1.92 8.35 3.89
N ALA A 87 -2.84 7.45 3.54
CA ALA A 87 -4.13 7.85 2.97
C ALA A 87 -4.90 8.78 3.91
N ARG A 88 -4.90 8.45 5.19
CA ARG A 88 -5.58 9.26 6.20
C ARG A 88 -4.99 10.66 6.29
N ARG A 89 -3.66 10.76 6.29
CA ARG A 89 -2.98 12.06 6.35
C ARG A 89 -3.24 12.90 5.10
N GLN A 90 -3.33 12.26 3.95
CA GLN A 90 -3.53 12.96 2.68
C GLN A 90 -4.99 13.17 2.32
N GLY A 91 -5.91 12.65 3.12
CA GLY A 91 -7.33 12.85 2.90
C GLY A 91 -7.98 11.92 1.89
N TYR A 92 -7.39 10.79 1.57
CA TYR A 92 -8.01 9.79 0.72
C TYR A 92 -8.98 8.96 1.54
N PRO A 93 -10.26 8.92 1.17
CA PRO A 93 -11.24 8.22 2.01
C PRO A 93 -11.32 6.71 1.77
N VAL A 94 -10.77 6.22 0.68
CA VAL A 94 -10.89 4.83 0.29
C VAL A 94 -9.53 4.32 -0.20
N LEU A 95 -9.22 3.08 0.18
CA LEU A 95 -8.09 2.35 -0.39
C LEU A 95 -8.61 1.45 -1.49
N TYR A 96 -8.02 1.55 -2.67
CA TYR A 96 -8.28 0.63 -3.78
C TYR A 96 -7.09 -0.29 -3.94
N LEU A 97 -7.35 -1.55 -4.26
CA LEU A 97 -6.31 -2.57 -4.37
C LEU A 97 -6.58 -3.46 -5.57
N ASN A 98 -5.55 -3.67 -6.40
CA ASN A 98 -5.60 -4.63 -7.47
C ASN A 98 -5.71 -6.03 -6.87
N VAL A 99 -6.75 -6.78 -7.25
CA VAL A 99 -6.99 -8.11 -6.68
C VAL A 99 -6.14 -9.20 -7.31
N MET A 100 -5.51 -8.93 -8.45
CA MET A 100 -4.66 -9.91 -9.10
C MET A 100 -3.49 -10.26 -8.18
N GLU A 101 -3.16 -11.52 -8.11
CA GLU A 101 -2.11 -12.04 -7.23
C GLU A 101 -2.48 -12.04 -5.74
N GLN A 102 -3.71 -11.65 -5.38
CA GLN A 102 -4.15 -11.68 -3.99
C GLN A 102 -5.12 -12.83 -3.77
N GLU A 103 -4.98 -13.47 -2.61
CA GLU A 103 -5.95 -14.48 -2.19
C GLU A 103 -7.22 -13.79 -1.68
N MET A 104 -8.38 -14.29 -2.12
CA MET A 104 -9.64 -13.69 -1.72
C MET A 104 -9.84 -13.73 -0.21
N SER A 105 -9.42 -14.81 0.43
CA SER A 105 -9.52 -14.90 1.89
C SER A 105 -8.70 -13.81 2.58
N TYR A 106 -7.55 -13.50 2.03
CA TYR A 106 -6.73 -12.41 2.56
C TYR A 106 -7.46 -11.08 2.45
N LEU A 107 -8.02 -10.78 1.27
CA LEU A 107 -8.73 -9.52 1.04
C LEU A 107 -9.91 -9.37 1.98
N TYR A 108 -10.72 -10.42 2.13
CA TYR A 108 -11.87 -10.37 3.02
C TYR A 108 -11.43 -10.22 4.48
N SER A 109 -10.37 -10.88 4.89
CA SER A 109 -9.88 -10.78 6.26
C SER A 109 -9.37 -9.37 6.58
N ARG A 110 -9.03 -8.59 5.57
CA ARG A 110 -8.57 -7.21 5.74
C ARG A 110 -9.67 -6.19 5.46
N GLY A 111 -10.90 -6.64 5.30
CA GLY A 111 -12.05 -5.75 5.17
C GLY A 111 -12.29 -5.19 3.78
N PHE A 112 -11.65 -5.74 2.77
CA PHE A 112 -11.88 -5.30 1.40
C PHE A 112 -13.14 -5.91 0.83
N THR A 113 -13.86 -5.12 0.05
CA THR A 113 -15.01 -5.57 -0.72
C THR A 113 -14.57 -5.76 -2.16
N VAL A 114 -14.93 -6.90 -2.73
CA VAL A 114 -14.54 -7.27 -4.09
C VAL A 114 -15.79 -7.50 -4.91
N SER A 115 -15.89 -6.80 -6.03
CA SER A 115 -16.98 -6.99 -6.99
C SER A 115 -16.62 -8.10 -7.97
N PRO A 116 -17.58 -8.97 -8.36
CA PRO A 116 -17.27 -10.08 -9.27
C PRO A 116 -16.74 -9.65 -10.63
N ASP A 117 -17.15 -8.48 -11.10
CA ASP A 117 -16.81 -8.01 -12.44
C ASP A 117 -15.67 -6.99 -12.44
N CYS A 118 -15.07 -6.73 -11.29
CA CYS A 118 -14.07 -5.68 -11.19
C CYS A 118 -12.80 -6.22 -10.53
N PRO A 119 -11.62 -6.02 -11.16
CA PRO A 119 -10.38 -6.48 -10.57
C PRO A 119 -9.86 -5.58 -9.46
N ILE A 120 -10.69 -4.69 -8.93
CA ILE A 120 -10.31 -3.75 -7.90
C ILE A 120 -11.13 -4.00 -6.64
N ALA A 121 -10.44 -4.20 -5.53
CA ALA A 121 -11.07 -4.26 -4.22
C ALA A 121 -11.05 -2.87 -3.58
N ALA A 122 -11.96 -2.62 -2.68
CA ALA A 122 -12.06 -1.32 -2.01
C ALA A 122 -12.31 -1.50 -0.52
N ARG A 123 -11.75 -0.60 0.27
CA ARG A 123 -11.98 -0.53 1.70
C ARG A 123 -11.91 0.93 2.14
N GLU A 124 -12.84 1.34 3.00
CA GLU A 124 -12.80 2.67 3.56
C GLU A 124 -11.58 2.83 4.48
N VAL A 125 -11.01 4.04 4.44
CA VAL A 125 -9.89 4.38 5.32
C VAL A 125 -10.45 4.56 6.73
N ARG A 126 -9.91 3.82 7.68
CA ARG A 126 -10.31 3.91 9.08
C ARG A 126 -9.71 5.16 9.72
N ARG A 127 -10.47 5.75 10.57
CA ARG A 127 -10.04 6.94 11.29
C ARG A 127 -9.45 6.62 12.64
#